data_4ae86490714c7b37de17c40acc3cc7d4
#
_entry.id   4ae86490714c7b37de17c40acc3cc7d4
#
_cell.length_a   1.000
_cell.length_b   1.000
_cell.length_c   1.000
_cell.angle_alpha   90.00
_cell.angle_beta   90.00
_cell.angle_gamma   90.00
#
_symmetry.space_group_name_H-M   'P 1'
#
loop_
_entity.id
_entity.type
_entity.pdbx_description
1 polymer ?
#
loop_
_entity_poly.entity_id
_entity_poly.type
_entity_poly.pdbx_seq_one_letter_code
_entity_poly.pdbx_strand_id
1 'polypeptide(L)'
;MLKSLLQMENNFVHGLMSGMLLAGFSLLAIPGSVAQADELAPVEIGKPTRIEVYPASVQLTSPRQFRQLVVTAHYADGQMQDVTRVAEFVSSNPEVAEVQEAVVRPQGDGKSEVVVRAGGQEAKSVVEVSGQKATESISFGYETLAALSKQGCNAGACHGSPSGKGGFRLSLRAFDASLDQVTLIREDFGRRTNVPDPDESLLLLKPSMKVAHGGGRQIKKTDYTYGLLKNWIAEGCRLDPQEQPKCVRIEVYPSAGRILKQPAHTQQLSVLAHFADGSIKDVTPLVVYTSSDTEVATVDEMGLVVGHDRGQAAVIVRYLEFIESSFLTFVKDVEGYQWKEVTANNYVDTHVYAKLKQL
;
A
#
# COMPACT_ATOMS: atom_id res chain seq x y z
N MET A 1 -27.53 -69.41 10.90
CA MET A 1 -28.94 -69.69 11.11
C MET A 1 -29.69 -68.39 10.88
N LEU A 2 -30.22 -68.29 9.74
CA LEU A 2 -31.64 -68.37 9.33
C LEU A 2 -32.42 -67.13 9.80
N LYS A 3 -32.74 -66.21 8.85
CA LYS A 3 -34.02 -66.13 8.13
C LYS A 3 -35.16 -65.81 9.11
N SER A 4 -36.05 -64.94 8.95
CA SER A 4 -36.77 -64.44 7.76
C SER A 4 -37.94 -63.59 8.26
N LEU A 5 -38.34 -62.66 7.48
CA LEU A 5 -39.57 -62.51 6.71
C LEU A 5 -40.69 -61.67 7.39
N LEU A 6 -40.98 -60.63 6.73
CA LEU A 6 -42.16 -60.31 5.86
C LEU A 6 -43.42 -59.78 6.59
N GLN A 7 -43.78 -58.58 6.19
CA GLN A 7 -45.06 -58.13 5.60
C GLN A 7 -46.35 -58.30 6.38
N MET A 8 -47.09 -57.21 6.46
CA MET A 8 -48.43 -57.02 5.87
C MET A 8 -49.04 -55.73 6.42
N GLU A 9 -49.22 -54.76 5.58
CA GLU A 9 -50.47 -54.37 4.88
C GLU A 9 -51.61 -53.81 5.71
N ASN A 10 -51.90 -52.59 5.38
CA ASN A 10 -53.18 -52.00 5.00
C ASN A 10 -54.32 -51.78 5.98
N ASN A 11 -54.76 -50.61 6.00
CA ASN A 11 -56.11 -50.07 5.63
C ASN A 11 -56.83 -49.18 6.66
N PHE A 12 -57.20 -48.06 6.12
CA PHE A 12 -58.52 -47.33 6.20
C PHE A 12 -58.81 -46.45 7.41
N VAL A 13 -59.12 -45.24 7.29
CA VAL A 13 -60.07 -44.34 6.65
C VAL A 13 -60.37 -43.11 7.55
N HIS A 14 -60.48 -42.00 6.92
CA HIS A 14 -61.28 -40.79 7.19
C HIS A 14 -61.05 -39.90 8.39
N GLY A 15 -60.58 -38.71 8.12
CA GLY A 15 -61.43 -37.51 8.13
C GLY A 15 -61.14 -36.57 9.30
N LEU A 16 -60.56 -35.44 8.98
CA LEU A 16 -61.09 -34.14 9.35
C LEU A 16 -60.18 -33.04 8.89
N MET A 17 -60.71 -32.18 8.04
CA MET A 17 -60.10 -30.91 7.59
C MET A 17 -59.82 -30.03 8.83
N SER A 18 -58.59 -29.52 8.93
CA SER A 18 -58.34 -28.30 9.68
C SER A 18 -57.21 -27.54 8.96
N GLY A 19 -57.55 -26.36 8.48
CA GLY A 19 -56.73 -25.50 7.67
C GLY A 19 -55.45 -25.09 8.40
N MET A 20 -54.32 -25.36 7.79
CA MET A 20 -53.01 -24.83 8.19
C MET A 20 -52.62 -23.73 7.22
N LEU A 21 -52.76 -22.47 7.71
CA LEU A 21 -52.22 -21.30 7.02
C LEU A 21 -50.72 -21.51 6.82
N LEU A 22 -50.30 -21.69 5.59
CA LEU A 22 -48.91 -21.57 5.17
C LEU A 22 -48.54 -20.07 5.18
N ALA A 23 -47.91 -19.61 6.26
CA ALA A 23 -47.23 -18.36 6.24
C ALA A 23 -45.96 -18.50 5.38
N GLY A 24 -46.09 -18.02 4.14
CA GLY A 24 -44.94 -17.91 3.24
C GLY A 24 -43.92 -16.94 3.82
N PHE A 25 -42.82 -17.46 4.34
CA PHE A 25 -41.62 -16.65 4.62
C PHE A 25 -40.96 -16.32 3.29
N SER A 26 -41.30 -15.16 2.71
CA SER A 26 -40.53 -14.56 1.65
C SER A 26 -39.17 -14.19 2.22
N LEU A 27 -38.11 -14.97 1.95
CA LEU A 27 -36.73 -14.52 2.07
C LEU A 27 -36.56 -13.33 1.12
N LEU A 28 -36.64 -12.12 1.65
CA LEU A 28 -36.11 -10.95 1.00
C LEU A 28 -34.60 -11.15 0.93
N ALA A 29 -34.09 -11.57 -0.26
CA ALA A 29 -32.69 -11.48 -0.59
C ALA A 29 -32.33 -9.98 -0.55
N ILE A 30 -31.64 -9.54 0.50
CA ILE A 30 -30.98 -8.25 0.55
C ILE A 30 -29.87 -8.38 -0.52
N PRO A 31 -29.91 -7.61 -1.62
CA PRO A 31 -28.76 -7.56 -2.52
C PRO A 31 -27.60 -7.02 -1.70
N GLY A 32 -26.63 -7.88 -1.36
CA GLY A 32 -25.34 -7.45 -0.88
C GLY A 32 -24.77 -6.54 -1.95
N SER A 33 -24.73 -5.23 -1.69
CA SER A 33 -23.97 -4.32 -2.50
C SER A 33 -22.51 -4.78 -2.45
N VAL A 34 -22.06 -5.44 -3.51
CA VAL A 34 -20.64 -5.57 -3.79
C VAL A 34 -20.19 -4.12 -3.91
N ALA A 35 -19.38 -3.66 -2.97
CA ALA A 35 -18.73 -2.36 -3.07
C ALA A 35 -17.94 -2.41 -4.37
N GLN A 36 -18.49 -1.76 -5.38
CA GLN A 36 -17.78 -1.46 -6.61
C GLN A 36 -16.63 -0.57 -6.19
N ALA A 37 -15.41 -0.96 -6.51
CA ALA A 37 -14.28 -0.03 -6.36
C ALA A 37 -14.67 1.23 -7.11
N ASP A 38 -14.88 2.33 -6.40
CA ASP A 38 -15.22 3.61 -7.01
C ASP A 38 -14.13 3.92 -8.02
N GLU A 39 -14.52 4.04 -9.28
CA GLU A 39 -13.63 4.46 -10.34
C GLU A 39 -13.16 5.88 -9.97
N LEU A 40 -11.84 6.02 -9.75
CA LEU A 40 -11.27 7.29 -9.32
C LEU A 40 -11.66 8.37 -10.32
N ALA A 41 -12.18 9.49 -9.83
CA ALA A 41 -12.53 10.61 -10.67
C ALA A 41 -11.36 11.02 -11.58
N PRO A 42 -11.60 11.43 -12.82
CA PRO A 42 -10.56 11.84 -13.74
C PRO A 42 -9.81 13.06 -13.19
N VAL A 43 -8.50 13.08 -13.40
CA VAL A 43 -7.67 14.24 -13.03
C VAL A 43 -7.73 15.27 -14.16
N GLU A 44 -8.29 16.44 -13.89
CA GLU A 44 -8.30 17.56 -14.82
C GLU A 44 -7.04 18.41 -14.65
N ILE A 45 -6.16 18.43 -15.65
CA ILE A 45 -4.86 19.13 -15.53
C ILE A 45 -4.99 20.64 -15.69
N GLY A 46 -5.92 21.13 -16.49
CA GLY A 46 -6.00 22.55 -16.81
C GLY A 46 -4.75 23.10 -17.55
N LYS A 47 -4.29 24.31 -17.18
CA LYS A 47 -3.12 24.97 -17.78
C LYS A 47 -2.07 25.30 -16.71
N PRO A 48 -1.21 24.35 -16.33
CA PRO A 48 -0.15 24.63 -15.38
C PRO A 48 0.88 25.59 -15.97
N THR A 49 1.52 26.40 -15.12
CA THR A 49 2.64 27.25 -15.50
C THR A 49 3.96 26.47 -15.63
N ARG A 50 4.08 25.41 -14.83
CA ARG A 50 5.19 24.43 -14.89
C ARG A 50 4.75 23.12 -14.25
N ILE A 51 5.50 22.06 -14.56
CA ILE A 51 5.43 20.80 -13.82
C ILE A 51 6.78 20.52 -13.16
N GLU A 52 6.76 19.73 -12.12
CA GLU A 52 7.94 19.25 -11.39
C GLU A 52 7.85 17.75 -11.20
N VAL A 53 8.95 17.05 -11.43
CA VAL A 53 9.07 15.60 -11.19
C VAL A 53 9.97 15.34 -10.00
N TYR A 54 9.50 14.53 -9.06
CA TYR A 54 10.27 14.05 -7.92
C TYR A 54 10.46 12.54 -7.98
N PRO A 55 11.68 12.03 -7.72
CA PRO A 55 12.90 12.81 -7.59
C PRO A 55 13.42 13.29 -8.97
N ALA A 56 14.15 14.41 -8.99
CA ALA A 56 14.76 14.93 -10.20
C ALA A 56 15.97 14.10 -10.68
N SER A 57 16.53 13.27 -9.80
CA SER A 57 17.62 12.35 -10.08
C SER A 57 17.39 11.01 -9.39
N VAL A 58 17.58 9.93 -10.13
CA VAL A 58 17.37 8.54 -9.71
C VAL A 58 18.68 7.77 -9.90
N GLN A 59 19.11 7.08 -8.85
CA GLN A 59 20.19 6.10 -8.92
C GLN A 59 19.60 4.71 -8.62
N LEU A 60 19.84 3.75 -9.51
CA LEU A 60 19.46 2.36 -9.38
C LEU A 60 20.73 1.51 -9.48
N THR A 61 21.09 0.84 -8.39
CA THR A 61 22.36 0.14 -8.24
C THR A 61 22.19 -1.38 -8.22
N SER A 62 20.99 -1.87 -8.54
CA SER A 62 20.69 -3.29 -8.57
C SER A 62 19.47 -3.55 -9.50
N PRO A 63 19.36 -4.74 -10.11
CA PRO A 63 18.26 -5.09 -11.01
C PRO A 63 16.91 -5.18 -10.31
N ARG A 64 16.88 -5.20 -8.96
CA ARG A 64 15.66 -5.31 -8.18
C ARG A 64 15.12 -3.97 -7.68
N GLN A 65 15.94 -2.91 -7.79
CA GLN A 65 15.52 -1.57 -7.41
C GLN A 65 14.52 -0.99 -8.40
N PHE A 66 13.73 -0.08 -7.92
CA PHE A 66 12.82 0.73 -8.72
C PHE A 66 12.69 2.11 -8.08
N ARG A 67 12.02 3.03 -8.75
CA ARG A 67 11.75 4.36 -8.22
C ARG A 67 10.36 4.84 -8.64
N GLN A 68 9.51 5.14 -7.65
CA GLN A 68 8.27 5.85 -7.87
C GLN A 68 8.55 7.32 -8.17
N LEU A 69 8.09 7.81 -9.31
CA LEU A 69 8.08 9.23 -9.64
C LEU A 69 6.75 9.86 -9.19
N VAL A 70 6.81 11.10 -8.77
CA VAL A 70 5.63 11.92 -8.46
C VAL A 70 5.71 13.22 -9.26
N VAL A 71 4.63 13.56 -9.94
CA VAL A 71 4.56 14.74 -10.81
C VAL A 71 3.61 15.76 -10.25
N THR A 72 4.13 16.96 -9.97
CA THR A 72 3.34 18.08 -9.43
C THR A 72 3.19 19.16 -10.48
N ALA A 73 1.95 19.52 -10.81
CA ALA A 73 1.61 20.70 -11.60
C ALA A 73 1.48 21.93 -10.70
N HIS A 74 2.05 23.04 -11.12
CA HIS A 74 1.98 24.34 -10.44
C HIS A 74 1.21 25.33 -11.31
N TYR A 75 0.31 26.09 -10.69
CA TYR A 75 -0.60 27.03 -11.36
C TYR A 75 -0.28 28.47 -10.99
N ALA A 76 -0.76 29.41 -11.81
CA ALA A 76 -0.48 30.86 -11.65
C ALA A 76 -1.02 31.44 -10.34
N ASP A 77 -2.06 30.83 -9.78
CA ASP A 77 -2.68 31.23 -8.51
C ASP A 77 -1.98 30.64 -7.28
N GLY A 78 -0.85 29.92 -7.48
CA GLY A 78 -0.10 29.27 -6.44
C GLY A 78 -0.61 27.87 -6.03
N GLN A 79 -1.68 27.40 -6.66
CA GLN A 79 -2.16 26.04 -6.42
C GLN A 79 -1.17 25.00 -6.95
N MET A 80 -1.22 23.81 -6.34
CA MET A 80 -0.46 22.63 -6.75
C MET A 80 -1.40 21.44 -6.88
N GLN A 81 -1.15 20.59 -7.88
CA GLN A 81 -1.91 19.38 -8.10
C GLN A 81 -0.98 18.21 -8.44
N ASP A 82 -1.26 17.05 -7.90
CA ASP A 82 -0.64 15.82 -8.37
C ASP A 82 -1.25 15.40 -9.72
N VAL A 83 -0.40 15.29 -10.72
CA VAL A 83 -0.77 14.86 -12.06
C VAL A 83 -0.06 13.56 -12.47
N THR A 84 0.52 12.85 -11.51
CA THR A 84 1.30 11.61 -11.74
C THR A 84 0.53 10.59 -12.57
N ARG A 85 -0.76 10.40 -12.28
CA ARG A 85 -1.60 9.38 -12.92
C ARG A 85 -1.97 9.68 -14.38
N VAL A 86 -1.81 10.93 -14.80
CA VAL A 86 -2.24 11.41 -16.12
C VAL A 86 -1.09 12.03 -16.92
N ALA A 87 0.09 12.09 -16.34
CA ALA A 87 1.31 12.49 -17.02
C ALA A 87 1.77 11.40 -18.00
N GLU A 88 2.33 11.83 -19.11
CA GLU A 88 3.04 10.97 -20.07
C GLU A 88 4.48 10.83 -19.61
N PHE A 89 5.01 9.60 -19.61
CA PHE A 89 6.40 9.28 -19.26
C PHE A 89 7.09 8.61 -20.43
N VAL A 90 8.25 9.13 -20.81
CA VAL A 90 9.04 8.57 -21.91
C VAL A 90 10.49 8.47 -21.46
N SER A 91 11.06 7.26 -21.52
CA SER A 91 12.50 7.06 -21.32
C SER A 91 13.26 7.40 -22.60
N SER A 92 14.32 8.17 -22.48
CA SER A 92 15.22 8.48 -23.62
C SER A 92 16.06 7.26 -24.05
N ASN A 93 16.24 6.29 -23.13
CA ASN A 93 16.93 5.04 -23.40
C ASN A 93 16.28 3.88 -22.63
N PRO A 94 15.26 3.22 -23.21
CA PRO A 94 14.54 2.12 -22.54
C PRO A 94 15.42 0.89 -22.26
N GLU A 95 16.55 0.70 -22.95
CA GLU A 95 17.49 -0.38 -22.67
C GLU A 95 18.27 -0.16 -21.36
N VAL A 96 18.33 1.08 -20.88
CA VAL A 96 18.93 1.42 -19.58
C VAL A 96 17.88 1.47 -18.48
N ALA A 97 16.79 2.18 -18.72
CA ALA A 97 15.71 2.33 -17.76
C ALA A 97 14.36 2.38 -18.46
N GLU A 98 13.46 1.51 -18.06
CA GLU A 98 12.05 1.51 -18.47
C GLU A 98 11.22 2.32 -17.46
N VAL A 99 10.17 2.99 -17.94
CA VAL A 99 9.20 3.66 -17.09
C VAL A 99 7.79 3.21 -17.45
N GLN A 100 7.07 2.72 -16.44
CA GLN A 100 5.68 2.31 -16.56
C GLN A 100 4.89 2.80 -15.36
N GLU A 101 3.73 3.43 -15.58
CA GLU A 101 2.87 3.95 -14.50
C GLU A 101 3.63 4.78 -13.45
N ALA A 102 4.49 5.67 -13.93
CA ALA A 102 5.38 6.50 -13.10
C ALA A 102 6.41 5.73 -12.26
N VAL A 103 6.63 4.43 -12.50
CA VAL A 103 7.65 3.63 -11.83
C VAL A 103 8.81 3.38 -12.81
N VAL A 104 10.00 3.83 -12.43
CA VAL A 104 11.24 3.60 -13.18
C VAL A 104 11.86 2.27 -12.72
N ARG A 105 12.20 1.41 -13.69
CA ARG A 105 12.89 0.13 -13.46
C ARG A 105 14.16 0.06 -14.28
N PRO A 106 15.26 -0.49 -13.74
CA PRO A 106 16.50 -0.66 -14.48
C PRO A 106 16.38 -1.81 -15.48
N GLN A 107 17.02 -1.65 -16.65
CA GLN A 107 17.12 -2.67 -17.70
C GLN A 107 18.59 -2.99 -18.02
N GLY A 108 19.49 -2.01 -17.99
CA GLY A 108 20.90 -2.15 -18.25
C GLY A 108 21.72 -1.02 -17.64
N ASP A 109 23.04 -1.25 -17.42
CA ASP A 109 23.92 -0.22 -16.88
C ASP A 109 24.05 0.96 -17.86
N GLY A 110 23.98 2.19 -17.35
CA GLY A 110 24.11 3.40 -18.17
C GLY A 110 23.34 4.60 -17.61
N LYS A 111 23.07 5.56 -18.51
CA LYS A 111 22.31 6.78 -18.20
C LYS A 111 21.12 6.91 -19.14
N SER A 112 20.02 7.37 -18.58
CA SER A 112 18.80 7.70 -19.31
C SER A 112 18.18 8.96 -18.70
N GLU A 113 17.27 9.60 -19.43
CA GLU A 113 16.39 10.64 -18.90
C GLU A 113 14.95 10.16 -19.05
N VAL A 114 14.15 10.29 -18.01
CA VAL A 114 12.71 10.15 -18.10
C VAL A 114 12.12 11.54 -18.34
N VAL A 115 11.59 11.73 -19.53
CA VAL A 115 10.87 12.95 -19.93
C VAL A 115 9.42 12.78 -19.51
N VAL A 116 8.91 13.77 -18.76
CA VAL A 116 7.53 13.78 -18.23
C VAL A 116 6.78 14.94 -18.87
N ARG A 117 5.58 14.68 -19.39
CA ARG A 117 4.72 15.70 -20.02
C ARG A 117 3.35 15.71 -19.40
N ALA A 118 2.86 16.88 -19.05
CA ALA A 118 1.50 17.09 -18.57
C ALA A 118 1.06 18.55 -18.81
N GLY A 119 -0.19 18.77 -19.25
CA GLY A 119 -0.77 20.11 -19.42
C GLY A 119 0.03 21.04 -20.34
N GLY A 120 0.76 20.50 -21.34
CA GLY A 120 1.61 21.25 -22.25
C GLY A 120 2.97 21.66 -21.66
N GLN A 121 3.32 21.19 -20.49
CA GLN A 121 4.61 21.41 -19.82
C GLN A 121 5.44 20.16 -19.86
N GLU A 122 6.77 20.31 -19.73
CA GLU A 122 7.74 19.21 -19.69
C GLU A 122 8.67 19.35 -18.49
N ALA A 123 8.99 18.23 -17.86
CA ALA A 123 10.03 18.10 -16.83
C ALA A 123 10.85 16.83 -17.07
N LYS A 124 12.00 16.71 -16.44
CA LYS A 124 12.90 15.58 -16.61
C LYS A 124 13.39 15.02 -15.28
N SER A 125 13.53 13.71 -15.21
CA SER A 125 14.26 13.01 -14.15
C SER A 125 15.46 12.29 -14.77
N VAL A 126 16.66 12.57 -14.25
CA VAL A 126 17.90 11.90 -14.72
C VAL A 126 18.00 10.54 -14.02
N VAL A 127 18.20 9.49 -14.79
CA VAL A 127 18.33 8.12 -14.28
C VAL A 127 19.71 7.58 -14.56
N GLU A 128 20.39 7.13 -13.52
CA GLU A 128 21.67 6.42 -13.62
C GLU A 128 21.48 5.00 -13.08
N VAL A 129 21.80 4.03 -13.91
CA VAL A 129 21.68 2.61 -13.60
C VAL A 129 23.07 1.99 -13.57
N SER A 130 23.33 1.19 -12.57
CA SER A 130 24.58 0.44 -12.43
C SER A 130 24.30 -0.90 -11.70
N GLY A 131 25.27 -1.82 -11.79
CA GLY A 131 25.20 -3.06 -11.02
C GLY A 131 24.18 -4.08 -11.51
N GLN A 132 23.75 -4.04 -12.77
CA GLN A 132 22.73 -4.95 -13.30
C GLN A 132 23.19 -6.42 -13.34
N LYS A 133 24.49 -6.68 -13.21
CA LYS A 133 25.05 -8.03 -13.08
C LYS A 133 25.18 -8.48 -11.62
N ALA A 134 24.92 -7.62 -10.66
CA ALA A 134 25.01 -7.96 -9.24
C ALA A 134 23.87 -8.88 -8.84
N THR A 135 24.19 -9.91 -8.09
CA THR A 135 23.20 -10.78 -7.45
C THR A 135 22.87 -10.19 -6.06
N GLU A 136 21.76 -9.49 -5.95
CA GLU A 136 21.26 -8.98 -4.67
C GLU A 136 20.16 -9.93 -4.17
N SER A 137 20.38 -10.51 -2.99
CA SER A 137 19.35 -11.33 -2.31
C SER A 137 18.31 -10.42 -1.65
N ILE A 138 17.10 -10.92 -1.48
CA ILE A 138 16.06 -10.24 -0.70
C ILE A 138 16.51 -10.12 0.75
N SER A 139 16.51 -8.90 1.26
CA SER A 139 16.84 -8.64 2.66
C SER A 139 15.75 -9.20 3.58
N PHE A 140 16.17 -10.02 4.55
CA PHE A 140 15.26 -10.51 5.55
C PHE A 140 14.72 -9.38 6.42
N GLY A 141 15.62 -8.56 6.98
CA GLY A 141 15.28 -7.49 7.90
C GLY A 141 14.51 -6.35 7.27
N TYR A 142 14.94 -5.91 6.09
CA TYR A 142 14.38 -4.70 5.46
C TYR A 142 13.30 -4.94 4.40
N GLU A 143 13.22 -6.12 3.83
CA GLU A 143 12.20 -6.41 2.81
C GLU A 143 11.19 -7.45 3.30
N THR A 144 11.65 -8.63 3.77
CA THR A 144 10.75 -9.71 4.21
C THR A 144 9.94 -9.31 5.44
N LEU A 145 10.59 -8.79 6.48
CA LEU A 145 9.91 -8.35 7.70
C LEU A 145 9.02 -7.11 7.44
N ALA A 146 9.44 -6.22 6.54
CA ALA A 146 8.60 -5.10 6.12
C ALA A 146 7.34 -5.57 5.39
N ALA A 147 7.45 -6.56 4.48
CA ALA A 147 6.31 -7.16 3.81
C ALA A 147 5.32 -7.81 4.80
N LEU A 148 5.81 -8.53 5.80
CA LEU A 148 4.98 -9.12 6.86
C LEU A 148 4.30 -8.04 7.71
N SER A 149 5.01 -6.94 8.00
CA SER A 149 4.47 -5.81 8.74
C SER A 149 3.38 -5.09 7.95
N LYS A 150 3.61 -4.88 6.65
CA LYS A 150 2.62 -4.27 5.75
C LYS A 150 1.32 -5.06 5.70
N GLN A 151 1.42 -6.38 5.61
CA GLN A 151 0.25 -7.27 5.58
C GLN A 151 -0.39 -7.51 6.96
N GLY A 152 0.12 -6.84 8.01
CA GLY A 152 -0.41 -6.94 9.36
C GLY A 152 -0.14 -8.28 10.05
N CYS A 153 0.70 -9.14 9.45
CA CYS A 153 0.97 -10.48 9.99
C CYS A 153 1.53 -10.42 11.42
N ASN A 154 2.41 -9.47 11.70
CA ASN A 154 3.04 -9.26 13.00
C ASN A 154 2.35 -8.18 13.86
N ALA A 155 1.09 -7.83 13.54
CA ALA A 155 0.28 -6.98 14.40
C ALA A 155 -0.14 -7.73 15.68
N GLY A 156 -0.40 -6.98 16.77
CA GLY A 156 -0.80 -7.55 18.07
C GLY A 156 -2.11 -8.34 18.02
N ALA A 157 -3.01 -8.02 17.11
CA ALA A 157 -4.25 -8.77 16.87
C ALA A 157 -4.02 -10.06 16.05
N CYS A 158 -2.85 -10.25 15.46
CA CYS A 158 -2.46 -11.39 14.65
C CYS A 158 -1.31 -12.18 15.33
N HIS A 159 -0.20 -12.40 14.63
CA HIS A 159 0.90 -13.23 15.14
C HIS A 159 1.89 -12.44 16.02
N GLY A 160 1.76 -11.10 16.14
CA GLY A 160 2.59 -10.25 17.00
C GLY A 160 2.15 -10.19 18.46
N SER A 161 1.13 -10.97 18.88
CA SER A 161 0.79 -11.11 20.31
C SER A 161 1.80 -11.99 21.04
N PRO A 162 1.93 -11.91 22.38
CA PRO A 162 2.90 -12.69 23.16
C PRO A 162 2.84 -14.19 22.92
N SER A 163 1.66 -14.74 22.68
CA SER A 163 1.44 -16.18 22.39
C SER A 163 1.34 -16.48 20.89
N GLY A 164 1.26 -15.46 20.02
CA GLY A 164 0.92 -15.62 18.62
C GLY A 164 -0.52 -16.09 18.40
N LYS A 165 -0.86 -16.42 17.18
CA LYS A 165 -2.13 -17.08 16.83
C LYS A 165 -1.86 -18.44 16.17
N GLY A 166 -2.59 -19.47 16.60
CA GLY A 166 -2.48 -20.81 16.03
C GLY A 166 -1.08 -21.44 16.15
N GLY A 167 -0.35 -21.12 17.20
CA GLY A 167 1.02 -21.59 17.43
C GLY A 167 2.08 -20.90 16.55
N PHE A 168 1.71 -19.88 15.79
CA PHE A 168 2.64 -19.06 15.03
C PHE A 168 2.79 -17.71 15.69
N ARG A 169 4.00 -17.41 16.14
CA ARG A 169 4.34 -16.15 16.81
C ARG A 169 5.37 -15.39 16.00
N LEU A 170 5.13 -14.12 15.77
CA LEU A 170 6.11 -13.17 15.26
C LEU A 170 6.40 -12.10 16.32
N SER A 171 7.53 -11.43 16.22
CA SER A 171 7.79 -10.26 17.04
C SER A 171 6.83 -9.13 16.64
N LEU A 172 6.37 -8.36 17.62
CA LEU A 172 5.47 -7.25 17.36
C LEU A 172 6.14 -6.22 16.44
N ARG A 173 5.56 -6.01 15.25
CA ARG A 173 6.06 -5.04 14.25
C ARG A 173 7.52 -5.24 13.85
N ALA A 174 7.97 -6.49 13.79
CA ALA A 174 9.36 -6.86 13.44
C ALA A 174 10.43 -6.36 14.43
N PHE A 175 10.09 -6.20 15.70
CA PHE A 175 11.00 -5.71 16.73
C PHE A 175 12.21 -6.63 16.97
N ASP A 176 12.03 -7.95 16.83
CA ASP A 176 13.06 -8.96 17.05
C ASP A 176 13.19 -9.86 15.81
N ALA A 177 14.06 -9.47 14.90
CA ALA A 177 14.32 -10.21 13.67
C ALA A 177 14.86 -11.62 13.94
N SER A 178 15.58 -11.83 15.06
CA SER A 178 16.12 -13.15 15.41
C SER A 178 15.02 -14.13 15.80
N LEU A 179 14.04 -13.68 16.57
CA LEU A 179 12.84 -14.44 16.89
C LEU A 179 12.07 -14.78 15.61
N ASP A 180 11.82 -13.79 14.75
CA ASP A 180 11.05 -13.97 13.52
C ASP A 180 11.72 -14.95 12.58
N GLN A 181 13.05 -14.93 12.48
CA GLN A 181 13.82 -15.90 11.72
C GLN A 181 13.59 -17.34 12.21
N VAL A 182 13.75 -17.56 13.52
CA VAL A 182 13.59 -18.91 14.10
C VAL A 182 12.17 -19.41 13.85
N THR A 183 11.20 -18.56 14.10
CA THR A 183 9.78 -18.88 13.93
C THR A 183 9.42 -19.19 12.48
N LEU A 184 9.91 -18.42 11.52
CA LEU A 184 9.59 -18.59 10.10
C LEU A 184 10.25 -19.84 9.50
N ILE A 185 11.50 -20.12 9.88
CA ILE A 185 12.35 -21.08 9.14
C ILE A 185 12.51 -22.40 9.89
N ARG A 186 12.55 -22.38 11.23
CA ARG A 186 12.96 -23.56 12.04
C ARG A 186 11.84 -24.17 12.86
N GLU A 187 10.97 -23.37 13.45
CA GLU A 187 9.88 -23.89 14.28
C GLU A 187 8.93 -24.79 13.50
N ASP A 188 8.28 -25.70 14.20
CA ASP A 188 7.34 -26.67 13.63
C ASP A 188 7.91 -27.44 12.43
N PHE A 189 9.18 -27.82 12.50
CA PHE A 189 9.91 -28.55 11.45
C PHE A 189 10.03 -27.79 10.13
N GLY A 190 10.04 -26.46 10.17
CA GLY A 190 10.19 -25.60 8.99
C GLY A 190 9.00 -25.61 8.02
N ARG A 191 7.83 -26.11 8.43
CA ARG A 191 6.64 -26.30 7.56
C ARG A 191 6.07 -25.01 6.99
N ARG A 192 6.51 -23.83 7.48
CA ARG A 192 5.98 -22.53 7.02
C ARG A 192 6.54 -22.11 5.68
N THR A 193 7.73 -22.59 5.35
CA THR A 193 8.44 -22.29 4.10
C THR A 193 8.75 -23.56 3.33
N ASN A 194 8.50 -23.57 2.03
CA ASN A 194 8.80 -24.67 1.12
C ASN A 194 9.69 -24.15 -0.01
N VAL A 195 11.01 -24.30 0.16
CA VAL A 195 12.01 -23.79 -0.79
C VAL A 195 11.90 -24.45 -2.18
N PRO A 196 11.70 -25.79 -2.28
CA PRO A 196 11.49 -26.44 -3.57
C PRO A 196 10.26 -25.98 -4.33
N ASP A 197 9.18 -25.59 -3.63
CA ASP A 197 7.96 -25.07 -4.21
C ASP A 197 7.41 -23.91 -3.36
N PRO A 198 7.91 -22.69 -3.59
CA PRO A 198 7.56 -21.51 -2.77
C PRO A 198 6.06 -21.21 -2.70
N ASP A 199 5.30 -21.44 -3.79
CA ASP A 199 3.85 -21.23 -3.81
C ASP A 199 3.08 -22.17 -2.86
N GLU A 200 3.67 -23.31 -2.49
CA GLU A 200 3.10 -24.27 -1.54
C GLU A 200 3.57 -24.01 -0.08
N SER A 201 4.20 -22.89 0.18
CA SER A 201 4.55 -22.46 1.54
C SER A 201 3.31 -22.05 2.34
N LEU A 202 3.16 -22.53 3.57
CA LEU A 202 2.05 -22.11 4.45
C LEU A 202 2.07 -20.59 4.71
N LEU A 203 3.25 -19.97 4.65
CA LEU A 203 3.42 -18.51 4.74
C LEU A 203 2.68 -17.77 3.64
N LEU A 204 2.46 -18.39 2.48
CA LEU A 204 1.71 -17.82 1.34
C LEU A 204 0.30 -18.41 1.22
N LEU A 205 0.13 -19.70 1.44
CA LEU A 205 -1.15 -20.40 1.29
C LEU A 205 -2.22 -19.90 2.27
N LYS A 206 -1.83 -19.69 3.54
CA LYS A 206 -2.78 -19.26 4.58
C LYS A 206 -3.27 -17.83 4.36
N PRO A 207 -2.41 -16.81 4.28
CA PRO A 207 -2.88 -15.42 4.12
C PRO A 207 -3.52 -15.16 2.76
N SER A 208 -3.27 -15.97 1.72
CA SER A 208 -3.98 -15.90 0.44
C SER A 208 -5.32 -16.64 0.44
N MET A 209 -5.68 -17.33 1.53
CA MET A 209 -6.89 -18.16 1.66
C MET A 209 -6.95 -19.36 0.72
N LYS A 210 -5.84 -19.85 0.21
CA LYS A 210 -5.76 -21.17 -0.44
C LYS A 210 -5.90 -22.30 0.57
N VAL A 211 -5.45 -22.06 1.78
CA VAL A 211 -5.66 -22.91 2.97
C VAL A 211 -6.37 -22.04 4.02
N ALA A 212 -7.28 -22.65 4.77
CA ALA A 212 -8.08 -21.95 5.78
C ALA A 212 -7.18 -21.14 6.73
N HIS A 213 -7.50 -19.85 6.91
CA HIS A 213 -6.80 -18.87 7.73
C HIS A 213 -7.79 -18.11 8.61
N GLY A 214 -7.63 -18.21 9.93
CA GLY A 214 -8.51 -17.54 10.89
C GLY A 214 -8.48 -16.01 10.83
N GLY A 215 -7.43 -15.42 10.25
CA GLY A 215 -7.31 -13.99 9.98
C GLY A 215 -7.96 -13.53 8.66
N GLY A 216 -8.56 -14.44 7.88
CA GLY A 216 -9.06 -14.15 6.55
C GLY A 216 -7.95 -13.94 5.51
N ARG A 217 -8.33 -13.36 4.37
CA ARG A 217 -7.35 -13.02 3.32
C ARG A 217 -6.61 -11.75 3.69
N GLN A 218 -5.29 -11.86 3.77
CA GLN A 218 -4.39 -10.73 4.05
C GLN A 218 -3.53 -10.36 2.83
N ILE A 219 -3.37 -11.25 1.87
CA ILE A 219 -2.51 -11.05 0.70
C ILE A 219 -3.15 -11.63 -0.56
N LYS A 220 -2.98 -10.97 -1.69
CA LYS A 220 -3.37 -11.46 -3.02
C LYS A 220 -2.10 -11.87 -3.78
N LYS A 221 -2.23 -12.80 -4.74
CA LYS A 221 -1.09 -13.21 -5.59
C LYS A 221 -0.52 -12.07 -6.44
N THR A 222 -1.33 -11.05 -6.70
CA THR A 222 -0.97 -9.86 -7.45
C THR A 222 -0.23 -8.81 -6.63
N ASP A 223 -0.22 -8.94 -5.30
CA ASP A 223 0.42 -7.96 -4.42
C ASP A 223 1.94 -8.04 -4.52
N TYR A 224 2.61 -6.89 -4.50
CA TYR A 224 4.06 -6.80 -4.49
C TYR A 224 4.69 -7.65 -3.38
N THR A 225 4.10 -7.62 -2.19
CA THR A 225 4.55 -8.38 -1.02
C THR A 225 4.45 -9.88 -1.19
N TYR A 226 3.46 -10.39 -1.97
CA TYR A 226 3.38 -11.81 -2.30
C TYR A 226 4.59 -12.25 -3.15
N GLY A 227 4.87 -11.52 -4.21
CA GLY A 227 6.01 -11.79 -5.10
C GLY A 227 7.34 -11.72 -4.34
N LEU A 228 7.48 -10.74 -3.45
CA LEU A 228 8.67 -10.58 -2.63
C LEU A 228 8.86 -11.74 -1.66
N LEU A 229 7.85 -12.13 -0.90
CA LEU A 229 7.91 -13.27 0.03
C LEU A 229 8.17 -14.58 -0.70
N LYS A 230 7.52 -14.79 -1.84
CA LYS A 230 7.75 -15.95 -2.70
C LYS A 230 9.22 -16.05 -3.16
N ASN A 231 9.77 -14.94 -3.64
CA ASN A 231 11.14 -14.90 -4.11
C ASN A 231 12.14 -15.08 -2.96
N TRP A 232 11.90 -14.51 -1.77
CA TRP A 232 12.72 -14.76 -0.59
C TRP A 232 12.76 -16.25 -0.23
N ILE A 233 11.63 -16.95 -0.29
CA ILE A 233 11.57 -18.40 -0.07
C ILE A 233 12.36 -19.13 -1.17
N ALA A 234 12.17 -18.76 -2.45
CA ALA A 234 12.86 -19.36 -3.59
C ALA A 234 14.40 -19.22 -3.49
N GLU A 235 14.87 -18.10 -2.92
CA GLU A 235 16.30 -17.86 -2.64
C GLU A 235 16.83 -18.67 -1.45
N GLY A 236 16.00 -19.52 -0.82
CA GLY A 236 16.38 -20.38 0.29
C GLY A 236 16.19 -19.76 1.66
N CYS A 237 15.28 -18.81 1.81
CA CYS A 237 14.99 -18.11 3.09
C CYS A 237 16.26 -17.51 3.70
N ARG A 238 17.07 -16.85 2.89
CA ARG A 238 18.35 -16.30 3.31
C ARG A 238 18.17 -15.18 4.33
N LEU A 239 19.17 -15.07 5.17
CA LEU A 239 19.29 -14.00 6.14
C LEU A 239 20.27 -12.95 5.64
N ASP A 240 20.13 -11.77 6.22
CA ASP A 240 21.03 -10.68 5.90
C ASP A 240 22.45 -10.94 6.42
N PRO A 241 23.50 -10.49 5.72
CA PRO A 241 24.85 -10.48 6.23
C PRO A 241 24.95 -9.63 7.51
N GLN A 242 25.88 -9.99 8.43
CA GLN A 242 26.09 -9.24 9.67
C GLN A 242 26.46 -7.75 9.44
N GLU A 243 27.16 -7.49 8.32
CA GLU A 243 27.62 -6.15 7.95
C GLU A 243 26.65 -5.42 7.00
N GLN A 244 25.38 -5.84 6.94
CA GLN A 244 24.40 -5.14 6.12
C GLN A 244 24.23 -3.68 6.57
N PRO A 245 24.24 -2.73 5.63
CA PRO A 245 24.00 -1.32 5.95
C PRO A 245 22.66 -1.13 6.65
N LYS A 246 22.66 -0.35 7.74
CA LYS A 246 21.43 -0.08 8.49
C LYS A 246 20.63 1.03 7.83
N CYS A 247 19.32 0.88 7.79
CA CYS A 247 18.44 1.99 7.51
C CYS A 247 18.59 3.04 8.62
N VAL A 248 18.76 4.31 8.25
CA VAL A 248 18.98 5.42 9.19
C VAL A 248 17.82 6.40 9.25
N ARG A 249 17.02 6.48 8.20
CA ARG A 249 15.79 7.29 8.12
C ARG A 249 14.95 6.89 6.94
N ILE A 250 13.69 7.27 6.97
CA ILE A 250 12.83 7.31 5.79
C ILE A 250 12.55 8.76 5.40
N GLU A 251 12.20 8.96 4.13
CA GLU A 251 11.79 10.24 3.57
C GLU A 251 10.48 10.03 2.82
N VAL A 252 9.47 10.83 3.15
CA VAL A 252 8.16 10.79 2.50
C VAL A 252 8.00 12.02 1.63
N TYR A 253 7.68 11.85 0.37
CA TYR A 253 7.35 12.94 -0.52
C TYR A 253 5.86 12.87 -0.91
N PRO A 254 5.14 14.00 -0.84
CA PRO A 254 5.56 15.29 -0.35
C PRO A 254 5.74 15.30 1.19
N SER A 255 6.85 15.91 1.65
CA SER A 255 7.19 16.00 3.09
C SER A 255 6.49 17.16 3.80
N ALA A 256 6.33 18.29 3.10
CA ALA A 256 5.60 19.44 3.61
C ALA A 256 4.10 19.27 3.40
N GLY A 257 3.30 19.89 4.28
CA GLY A 257 1.85 19.87 4.13
C GLY A 257 1.42 20.44 2.77
N ARG A 258 0.54 19.72 2.06
CA ARG A 258 -0.04 20.18 0.80
C ARG A 258 -1.49 20.57 0.97
N ILE A 259 -1.87 21.63 0.27
CA ILE A 259 -3.27 22.04 0.12
C ILE A 259 -3.70 21.66 -1.28
N LEU A 260 -4.69 20.79 -1.35
CA LEU A 260 -5.28 20.29 -2.58
C LEU A 260 -6.69 20.92 -2.70
N LYS A 261 -6.85 21.77 -3.70
CA LYS A 261 -8.12 22.44 -3.95
C LYS A 261 -8.87 21.70 -5.04
N GLN A 262 -10.13 21.36 -4.79
CA GLN A 262 -10.96 20.69 -5.79
C GLN A 262 -10.94 21.46 -7.12
N PRO A 263 -10.85 20.75 -8.27
CA PRO A 263 -11.03 19.30 -8.46
C PRO A 263 -9.82 18.43 -8.08
N ALA A 264 -8.69 19.00 -7.65
CA ALA A 264 -7.55 18.20 -7.17
C ALA A 264 -7.93 17.45 -5.89
N HIS A 265 -7.94 16.11 -5.96
CA HIS A 265 -8.37 15.26 -4.84
C HIS A 265 -7.46 14.05 -4.64
N THR A 266 -6.40 13.91 -5.41
CA THR A 266 -5.45 12.79 -5.28
C THR A 266 -4.04 13.26 -5.04
N GLN A 267 -3.25 12.48 -4.32
CA GLN A 267 -1.82 12.70 -4.11
C GLN A 267 -1.09 11.37 -4.04
N GLN A 268 -0.19 11.11 -4.98
CA GLN A 268 0.74 10.00 -4.89
C GLN A 268 1.84 10.32 -3.87
N LEU A 269 2.10 9.37 -2.96
CA LEU A 269 3.25 9.42 -2.07
C LEU A 269 4.39 8.57 -2.64
N SER A 270 5.63 9.00 -2.41
CA SER A 270 6.85 8.21 -2.62
C SER A 270 7.60 8.13 -1.30
N VAL A 271 8.07 6.94 -0.94
CA VAL A 271 8.77 6.72 0.33
C VAL A 271 10.14 6.11 0.07
N LEU A 272 11.18 6.81 0.50
CA LEU A 272 12.56 6.41 0.32
C LEU A 272 13.17 6.03 1.66
N ALA A 273 13.83 4.87 1.73
CA ALA A 273 14.67 4.47 2.86
C ALA A 273 16.13 4.81 2.56
N HIS A 274 16.78 5.52 3.47
CA HIS A 274 18.18 5.91 3.40
C HIS A 274 19.00 5.00 4.30
N PHE A 275 20.10 4.47 3.77
CA PHE A 275 20.97 3.55 4.47
C PHE A 275 22.30 4.21 4.85
N ALA A 276 22.99 3.64 5.84
CA ALA A 276 24.24 4.19 6.41
C ALA A 276 25.41 4.22 5.41
N ASP A 277 25.36 3.42 4.36
CA ASP A 277 26.34 3.43 3.25
C ASP A 277 26.03 4.47 2.17
N GLY A 278 24.98 5.29 2.36
CA GLY A 278 24.51 6.30 1.41
C GLY A 278 23.57 5.76 0.35
N SER A 279 23.30 4.46 0.31
CA SER A 279 22.32 3.89 -0.62
C SER A 279 20.90 4.32 -0.27
N ILE A 280 20.06 4.44 -1.30
CA ILE A 280 18.64 4.85 -1.17
C ILE A 280 17.78 3.83 -1.89
N LYS A 281 16.82 3.24 -1.18
CA LYS A 281 15.85 2.29 -1.73
C LYS A 281 14.43 2.87 -1.67
N ASP A 282 13.68 2.65 -2.73
CA ASP A 282 12.24 2.95 -2.73
C ASP A 282 11.51 1.85 -1.96
N VAL A 283 10.82 2.24 -0.92
CA VAL A 283 10.05 1.33 -0.05
C VAL A 283 8.56 1.62 -0.06
N THR A 284 8.11 2.44 -1.01
CA THR A 284 6.69 2.81 -1.20
C THR A 284 5.73 1.62 -1.10
N PRO A 285 5.97 0.46 -1.75
CA PRO A 285 5.08 -0.70 -1.65
C PRO A 285 5.28 -1.53 -0.37
N LEU A 286 6.24 -1.19 0.49
CA LEU A 286 6.58 -1.95 1.70
C LEU A 286 6.16 -1.25 3.01
N VAL A 287 5.82 0.03 2.95
CA VAL A 287 5.42 0.78 4.14
C VAL A 287 3.95 0.55 4.49
N VAL A 288 3.64 0.68 5.76
CA VAL A 288 2.26 0.68 6.26
C VAL A 288 1.75 2.11 6.24
N TYR A 289 0.68 2.35 5.51
CA TYR A 289 -0.01 3.64 5.46
C TYR A 289 -1.23 3.63 6.39
N THR A 290 -1.46 4.73 7.07
CA THR A 290 -2.66 4.94 7.89
C THR A 290 -3.09 6.40 7.79
N SER A 291 -4.35 6.64 7.45
CA SER A 291 -4.94 7.98 7.51
C SER A 291 -5.37 8.28 8.95
N SER A 292 -5.13 9.49 9.42
CA SER A 292 -5.65 9.98 10.71
C SER A 292 -7.17 10.23 10.69
N ASP A 293 -7.72 10.43 9.49
CA ASP A 293 -9.14 10.69 9.28
C ASP A 293 -9.57 10.12 7.91
N THR A 294 -10.24 8.98 7.94
CA THR A 294 -10.68 8.28 6.72
C THR A 294 -11.90 8.91 6.05
N GLU A 295 -12.65 9.76 6.76
CA GLU A 295 -13.74 10.53 6.18
C GLU A 295 -13.19 11.67 5.30
N VAL A 296 -12.04 12.25 5.69
CA VAL A 296 -11.35 13.27 4.91
C VAL A 296 -10.55 12.67 3.76
N ALA A 297 -9.75 11.64 4.03
CA ALA A 297 -8.93 11.00 3.00
C ALA A 297 -8.59 9.55 3.34
N THR A 298 -8.54 8.72 2.32
CA THR A 298 -8.01 7.35 2.39
C THR A 298 -6.67 7.25 1.66
N VAL A 299 -5.91 6.21 1.95
CA VAL A 299 -4.65 5.92 1.26
C VAL A 299 -4.61 4.43 0.93
N ASP A 300 -4.19 4.12 -0.29
CA ASP A 300 -4.06 2.73 -0.74
C ASP A 300 -2.71 2.10 -0.37
N GLU A 301 -2.52 0.84 -0.75
CA GLU A 301 -1.32 0.07 -0.46
C GLU A 301 -0.07 0.59 -1.20
N MET A 302 -0.24 1.35 -2.27
CA MET A 302 0.83 1.91 -3.10
C MET A 302 1.08 3.39 -2.81
N GLY A 303 0.41 3.96 -1.79
CA GLY A 303 0.61 5.33 -1.35
C GLY A 303 -0.19 6.37 -2.14
N LEU A 304 -1.19 5.95 -2.91
CA LEU A 304 -2.12 6.90 -3.51
C LEU A 304 -3.15 7.34 -2.47
N VAL A 305 -3.13 8.63 -2.15
CA VAL A 305 -4.10 9.26 -1.25
C VAL A 305 -5.25 9.80 -2.07
N VAL A 306 -6.47 9.53 -1.62
CA VAL A 306 -7.72 10.05 -2.22
C VAL A 306 -8.47 10.84 -1.17
N GLY A 307 -8.71 12.13 -1.46
CA GLY A 307 -9.54 13.01 -0.64
C GLY A 307 -11.02 12.82 -0.96
N HIS A 308 -11.83 12.68 0.08
CA HIS A 308 -13.28 12.46 -0.01
C HIS A 308 -14.05 13.71 0.40
N ASP A 309 -13.59 14.39 1.45
CA ASP A 309 -14.26 15.58 1.95
C ASP A 309 -13.26 16.68 2.32
N ARG A 310 -13.77 17.86 2.60
CA ARG A 310 -13.00 19.01 3.06
C ARG A 310 -12.45 18.74 4.46
N GLY A 311 -11.17 18.98 4.65
CA GLY A 311 -10.52 18.79 5.93
C GLY A 311 -9.02 18.62 5.81
N GLN A 312 -8.39 18.19 6.89
CA GLN A 312 -6.98 17.85 6.93
C GLN A 312 -6.80 16.44 7.46
N ALA A 313 -6.08 15.63 6.72
CA ALA A 313 -5.66 14.30 7.15
C ALA A 313 -4.13 14.21 7.18
N ALA A 314 -3.60 13.58 8.23
CA ALA A 314 -2.22 13.14 8.27
C ALA A 314 -2.15 11.70 7.76
N VAL A 315 -1.38 11.46 6.71
CA VAL A 315 -1.02 10.10 6.30
C VAL A 315 0.22 9.70 7.07
N ILE A 316 0.05 8.79 8.01
CA ILE A 316 1.12 8.20 8.80
C ILE A 316 1.74 7.09 7.99
N VAL A 317 3.05 7.15 7.79
CA VAL A 317 3.84 6.21 7.01
C VAL A 317 4.81 5.51 7.96
N ARG A 318 4.71 4.18 8.07
CA ARG A 318 5.59 3.39 8.92
C ARG A 318 6.35 2.35 8.11
N TYR A 319 7.67 2.42 8.21
CA TYR A 319 8.59 1.41 7.69
C TYR A 319 9.40 0.83 8.82
N LEU A 320 9.07 -0.40 9.24
CA LEU A 320 9.67 -1.04 10.42
C LEU A 320 9.55 -0.13 11.66
N GLU A 321 10.68 0.29 12.25
CA GLU A 321 10.75 1.21 13.40
C GLU A 321 10.60 2.70 13.04
N PHE A 322 10.75 3.08 11.76
CA PHE A 322 10.67 4.46 11.31
C PHE A 322 9.24 4.89 11.06
N ILE A 323 8.90 6.08 11.51
CA ILE A 323 7.57 6.68 11.33
C ILE A 323 7.75 8.12 10.86
N GLU A 324 7.07 8.45 9.77
CA GLU A 324 6.95 9.80 9.23
C GLU A 324 5.50 10.10 8.89
N SER A 325 5.19 11.35 8.59
CA SER A 325 3.84 11.74 8.21
C SER A 325 3.84 12.78 7.09
N SER A 326 2.85 12.68 6.21
CA SER A 326 2.53 13.70 5.21
C SER A 326 1.17 14.30 5.53
N PHE A 327 1.10 15.64 5.66
CA PHE A 327 -0.15 16.35 5.95
C PHE A 327 -0.80 16.82 4.66
N LEU A 328 -2.01 16.38 4.41
CA LEU A 328 -2.78 16.78 3.24
C LEU A 328 -4.04 17.52 3.68
N THR A 329 -4.29 18.67 3.08
CA THR A 329 -5.46 19.50 3.34
C THR A 329 -6.28 19.58 2.07
N PHE A 330 -7.52 19.14 2.14
CA PHE A 330 -8.47 19.17 1.02
C PHE A 330 -9.42 20.33 1.23
N VAL A 331 -9.49 21.23 0.24
CA VAL A 331 -10.34 22.42 0.28
C VAL A 331 -11.26 22.45 -0.93
N LYS A 332 -12.42 23.07 -0.74
CA LYS A 332 -13.42 23.30 -1.77
C LYS A 332 -13.85 24.75 -1.71
N ASP A 333 -13.98 25.38 -2.87
CA ASP A 333 -14.56 26.72 -2.93
C ASP A 333 -16.00 26.70 -2.43
N VAL A 334 -16.32 27.68 -1.60
CA VAL A 334 -17.71 27.93 -1.16
C VAL A 334 -18.19 29.16 -1.88
N GLU A 335 -19.19 29.01 -2.72
CA GLU A 335 -19.76 30.11 -3.51
C GLU A 335 -20.24 31.23 -2.60
N GLY A 336 -19.84 32.45 -2.94
CA GLY A 336 -20.18 33.66 -2.17
C GLY A 336 -19.42 33.83 -0.85
N TYR A 337 -18.54 32.93 -0.47
CA TYR A 337 -17.71 33.09 0.71
C TYR A 337 -16.56 34.05 0.46
N GLN A 338 -16.40 35.02 1.36
CA GLN A 338 -15.24 35.91 1.39
C GLN A 338 -14.65 35.92 2.79
N TRP A 339 -13.33 35.71 2.87
CA TRP A 339 -12.61 35.82 4.13
C TRP A 339 -12.80 37.23 4.72
N LYS A 340 -13.27 37.32 5.97
CA LYS A 340 -13.30 38.56 6.73
C LYS A 340 -12.00 38.67 7.51
N GLU A 341 -11.26 39.75 7.28
CA GLU A 341 -10.06 40.03 8.04
C GLU A 341 -10.42 40.23 9.51
N VAL A 342 -9.73 39.43 10.37
CA VAL A 342 -9.91 39.46 11.82
C VAL A 342 -8.61 39.92 12.47
N THR A 343 -8.72 40.88 13.38
CA THR A 343 -7.55 41.38 14.11
C THR A 343 -7.09 40.33 15.12
N ALA A 344 -5.83 39.95 15.01
CA ALA A 344 -5.22 39.04 15.97
C ALA A 344 -4.91 39.75 17.31
N ASN A 345 -5.31 39.19 18.43
CA ASN A 345 -5.01 39.73 19.76
C ASN A 345 -3.64 39.26 20.29
N ASN A 346 -3.15 38.14 19.77
CA ASN A 346 -1.88 37.54 20.16
C ASN A 346 -1.30 36.66 19.04
N TYR A 347 -0.09 36.12 19.26
CA TYR A 347 0.59 35.32 18.24
C TYR A 347 -0.15 34.01 17.86
N VAL A 348 -0.92 33.43 18.78
CA VAL A 348 -1.72 32.23 18.51
C VAL A 348 -2.81 32.56 17.47
N ASP A 349 -3.53 33.69 17.68
CA ASP A 349 -4.56 34.15 16.72
C ASP A 349 -3.96 34.36 15.33
N THR A 350 -2.74 34.93 15.26
CA THR A 350 -2.05 35.14 13.99
C THR A 350 -1.89 33.85 13.21
N HIS A 351 -1.45 32.77 13.87
CA HIS A 351 -1.27 31.47 13.23
C HIS A 351 -2.59 30.79 12.92
N VAL A 352 -3.56 30.86 13.84
CA VAL A 352 -4.90 30.27 13.63
C VAL A 352 -5.61 30.93 12.46
N TYR A 353 -5.64 32.26 12.41
CA TYR A 353 -6.32 32.98 11.31
C TYR A 353 -5.61 32.81 9.97
N ALA A 354 -4.27 32.74 9.96
CA ALA A 354 -3.51 32.40 8.76
C ALA A 354 -3.90 30.99 8.24
N LYS A 355 -4.05 30.02 9.15
CA LYS A 355 -4.49 28.67 8.76
C LYS A 355 -5.94 28.64 8.29
N LEU A 356 -6.86 29.31 8.99
CA LEU A 356 -8.26 29.39 8.61
C LEU A 356 -8.47 30.08 7.26
N LYS A 357 -7.63 31.07 6.92
CA LYS A 357 -7.67 31.76 5.62
C LYS A 357 -7.24 30.83 4.46
N GLN A 358 -6.46 29.78 4.74
CA GLN A 358 -6.03 28.78 3.75
C GLN A 358 -7.07 27.68 3.51
N LEU A 359 -7.95 27.44 4.49
CA LEU A 359 -8.99 26.43 4.46
C LEU A 359 -10.31 26.96 3.92
#